data_c5d846a519f3785481f4a057a803b8f3
#
_entry.id   c5d846a519f3785481f4a057a803b8f3
#
_cell.length_a   1.000
_cell.length_b   1.000
_cell.length_c   1.000
_cell.angle_alpha   90.00
_cell.angle_beta   90.00
_cell.angle_gamma   90.00
#
_symmetry.space_group_name_H-M   'P 1'
#
loop_
_entity.id
_entity.type
_entity.pdbx_description
1 polymer ?
#
loop_
_entity_poly.entity_id
_entity_poly.type
_entity_poly.pdbx_seq_one_letter_code
_entity_poly.pdbx_strand_id
1 'polypeptide(L)'
;MDLDGKISLVTGAGQGIGEGIAKVLAAHGSKVILVDLNGDAAKKVSDQINSNISDAAVSFQADLTDEAAIAAMIEFSHEKFNRLDCICNNAAASKGIGPVENYALEDVQATLDLTFTALWKCLQAEIKYLKHHGNPASIVNISSNSALTGYAFNSIYAASKAAVNNLTQSVAKELARKNIRVNAVSPGTINTPGVKRYFEEEPSAKEALEKSSLLRRIGEPEEIGEMVAFLLSERSSFITGQIISVDGGSSIN
;
A
#
# COMPACT_ATOMS: atom_id res chain seq x y z
N MET A 1 -4.72 -13.72 -17.50
CA MET A 1 -4.33 -13.05 -16.25
C MET A 1 -4.14 -11.57 -16.55
N ASP A 2 -4.65 -10.70 -15.67
CA ASP A 2 -4.74 -9.26 -15.99
C ASP A 2 -3.38 -8.52 -15.95
N LEU A 3 -2.37 -9.13 -15.32
CA LEU A 3 -1.03 -8.56 -15.13
C LEU A 3 0.09 -9.45 -15.72
N ASP A 4 -0.27 -10.31 -16.66
CA ASP A 4 0.69 -11.22 -17.27
C ASP A 4 1.87 -10.46 -17.91
N GLY A 5 3.10 -10.87 -17.57
CA GLY A 5 4.33 -10.24 -18.03
C GLY A 5 4.62 -8.84 -17.46
N LYS A 6 3.82 -8.32 -16.53
CA LYS A 6 4.08 -7.07 -15.82
C LYS A 6 5.03 -7.29 -14.64
N ILE A 7 5.78 -6.24 -14.29
CA ILE A 7 6.63 -6.19 -13.09
C ILE A 7 5.99 -5.27 -12.09
N SER A 8 5.69 -5.80 -10.90
CA SER A 8 5.05 -5.07 -9.80
C SER A 8 6.00 -4.89 -8.63
N LEU A 9 5.98 -3.73 -7.99
CA LEU A 9 6.66 -3.43 -6.74
C LEU A 9 5.61 -3.18 -5.65
N VAL A 10 5.77 -3.81 -4.47
CA VAL A 10 4.89 -3.62 -3.30
C VAL A 10 5.73 -3.29 -2.09
N THR A 11 5.48 -2.14 -1.45
CA THR A 11 6.15 -1.74 -0.21
C THR A 11 5.38 -2.18 1.03
N GLY A 12 6.09 -2.51 2.12
CA GLY A 12 5.49 -3.08 3.34
C GLY A 12 4.87 -4.45 3.07
N ALA A 13 5.54 -5.27 2.25
CA ALA A 13 5.01 -6.53 1.72
C ALA A 13 5.31 -7.77 2.59
N GLY A 14 5.99 -7.59 3.72
CA GLY A 14 6.38 -8.70 4.61
C GLY A 14 5.24 -9.27 5.44
N GLN A 15 4.08 -8.57 5.53
CA GLN A 15 2.91 -9.03 6.29
C GLN A 15 1.64 -8.26 5.91
N GLY A 16 0.49 -8.77 6.36
CA GLY A 16 -0.80 -8.07 6.35
C GLY A 16 -1.27 -7.68 4.95
N ILE A 17 -1.71 -6.43 4.76
CA ILE A 17 -2.27 -5.94 3.49
C ILE A 17 -1.24 -6.08 2.36
N GLY A 18 0.02 -5.68 2.59
CA GLY A 18 1.07 -5.78 1.56
C GLY A 18 1.39 -7.21 1.14
N GLU A 19 1.38 -8.16 2.08
CA GLU A 19 1.49 -9.61 1.78
C GLU A 19 0.33 -10.08 0.91
N GLY A 20 -0.92 -9.73 1.28
CA GLY A 20 -2.10 -10.09 0.50
C GLY A 20 -2.07 -9.50 -0.92
N ILE A 21 -1.69 -8.23 -1.05
CA ILE A 21 -1.50 -7.58 -2.36
C ILE A 21 -0.45 -8.35 -3.18
N ALA A 22 0.73 -8.65 -2.62
CA ALA A 22 1.79 -9.33 -3.35
C ALA A 22 1.36 -10.71 -3.86
N LYS A 23 0.64 -11.49 -3.03
CA LYS A 23 0.08 -12.81 -3.41
C LYS A 23 -0.92 -12.69 -4.57
N VAL A 24 -1.84 -11.72 -4.49
CA VAL A 24 -2.84 -11.50 -5.54
C VAL A 24 -2.19 -11.05 -6.84
N LEU A 25 -1.24 -10.10 -6.81
CA LEU A 25 -0.55 -9.66 -8.03
C LEU A 25 0.19 -10.82 -8.71
N ALA A 26 0.86 -11.68 -7.95
CA ALA A 26 1.50 -12.89 -8.48
C ALA A 26 0.49 -13.85 -9.10
N ALA A 27 -0.67 -14.08 -8.45
CA ALA A 27 -1.76 -14.91 -8.99
C ALA A 27 -2.35 -14.34 -10.29
N HIS A 28 -2.30 -13.01 -10.47
CA HIS A 28 -2.70 -12.35 -11.72
C HIS A 28 -1.58 -12.33 -12.79
N GLY A 29 -0.44 -13.01 -12.57
CA GLY A 29 0.62 -13.21 -13.56
C GLY A 29 1.74 -12.17 -13.52
N SER A 30 1.74 -11.26 -12.55
CA SER A 30 2.86 -10.32 -12.38
C SER A 30 4.06 -11.00 -11.71
N LYS A 31 5.27 -10.57 -12.06
CA LYS A 31 6.45 -10.79 -11.21
C LYS A 31 6.50 -9.68 -10.16
N VAL A 32 6.63 -10.05 -8.88
CA VAL A 32 6.45 -9.11 -7.77
C VAL A 32 7.76 -8.91 -7.01
N ILE A 33 8.12 -7.66 -6.79
CA ILE A 33 9.22 -7.24 -5.92
C ILE A 33 8.59 -6.87 -4.58
N LEU A 34 8.89 -7.64 -3.53
CA LEU A 34 8.41 -7.43 -2.17
C LEU A 34 9.43 -6.61 -1.39
N VAL A 35 9.07 -5.40 -1.01
CA VAL A 35 9.94 -4.50 -0.25
C VAL A 35 9.42 -4.37 1.17
N ASP A 36 10.29 -4.60 2.15
CA ASP A 36 9.95 -4.43 3.57
C ASP A 36 11.19 -4.03 4.39
N LEU A 37 10.96 -3.34 5.50
CA LEU A 37 12.01 -3.07 6.50
C LEU A 37 12.54 -4.38 7.10
N ASN A 38 11.64 -5.35 7.30
CA ASN A 38 11.97 -6.70 7.74
C ASN A 38 12.23 -7.60 6.52
N GLY A 39 13.49 -7.71 6.11
CA GLY A 39 13.91 -8.50 4.96
C GLY A 39 13.55 -9.99 5.07
N ASP A 40 13.62 -10.57 6.29
CA ASP A 40 13.26 -11.99 6.52
C ASP A 40 11.75 -12.22 6.31
N ALA A 41 10.90 -11.27 6.74
CA ALA A 41 9.47 -11.34 6.52
C ALA A 41 9.14 -11.25 5.02
N ALA A 42 9.73 -10.30 4.30
CA ALA A 42 9.57 -10.18 2.85
C ALA A 42 10.04 -11.43 2.11
N LYS A 43 11.21 -11.99 2.52
CA LYS A 43 11.73 -13.23 1.94
C LYS A 43 10.79 -14.41 2.18
N LYS A 44 10.26 -14.56 3.37
CA LYS A 44 9.31 -15.63 3.69
C LYS A 44 8.06 -15.56 2.80
N VAL A 45 7.50 -14.38 2.59
CA VAL A 45 6.34 -14.20 1.69
C VAL A 45 6.72 -14.49 0.24
N SER A 46 7.89 -14.03 -0.22
CA SER A 46 8.42 -14.34 -1.55
C SER A 46 8.59 -15.85 -1.77
N ASP A 47 9.16 -16.58 -0.80
CA ASP A 47 9.33 -18.03 -0.86
C ASP A 47 7.95 -18.74 -0.90
N GLN A 48 6.95 -18.27 -0.15
CA GLN A 48 5.58 -18.79 -0.20
C GLN A 48 4.93 -18.59 -1.58
N ILE A 49 5.11 -17.43 -2.19
CA ILE A 49 4.60 -17.16 -3.55
C ILE A 49 5.29 -18.10 -4.54
N ASN A 50 6.61 -18.22 -4.48
CA ASN A 50 7.40 -19.04 -5.39
C ASN A 50 7.14 -20.55 -5.23
N SER A 51 6.67 -21.00 -4.07
CA SER A 51 6.25 -22.40 -3.89
C SER A 51 5.00 -22.77 -4.68
N ASN A 52 4.18 -21.78 -5.04
CA ASN A 52 2.95 -21.96 -5.81
C ASN A 52 3.11 -21.54 -7.27
N ILE A 53 3.91 -20.50 -7.54
CA ILE A 53 4.12 -19.91 -8.87
C ILE A 53 5.62 -19.68 -9.04
N SER A 54 6.29 -20.54 -9.79
CA SER A 54 7.75 -20.49 -9.95
C SER A 54 8.23 -19.13 -10.45
N ASP A 55 9.28 -18.59 -9.81
CA ASP A 55 9.95 -17.33 -10.18
C ASP A 55 9.03 -16.10 -10.25
N ALA A 56 7.92 -16.12 -9.50
CA ALA A 56 6.94 -15.04 -9.47
C ALA A 56 7.30 -13.90 -8.51
N ALA A 57 8.21 -14.12 -7.54
CA ALA A 57 8.47 -13.13 -6.50
C ALA A 57 9.96 -13.04 -6.12
N VAL A 58 10.42 -11.84 -5.81
CA VAL A 58 11.72 -11.55 -5.20
C VAL A 58 11.54 -10.59 -4.04
N SER A 59 12.41 -10.67 -3.03
CA SER A 59 12.37 -9.76 -1.88
C SER A 59 13.54 -8.78 -1.89
N PHE A 60 13.31 -7.59 -1.36
CA PHE A 60 14.31 -6.56 -1.13
C PHE A 60 14.10 -5.90 0.24
N GLN A 61 15.14 -5.78 1.03
CA GLN A 61 15.06 -5.11 2.33
C GLN A 61 15.37 -3.61 2.17
N ALA A 62 14.46 -2.73 2.63
CA ALA A 62 14.67 -1.30 2.63
C ALA A 62 13.97 -0.60 3.80
N ASP A 63 14.65 0.37 4.38
CA ASP A 63 14.03 1.40 5.21
C ASP A 63 13.61 2.57 4.31
N LEU A 64 12.31 2.75 4.14
CA LEU A 64 11.78 3.79 3.24
C LEU A 64 11.86 5.22 3.84
N THR A 65 12.36 5.38 5.05
CA THR A 65 12.71 6.70 5.58
C THR A 65 14.08 7.17 5.06
N ASP A 66 14.91 6.24 4.57
CA ASP A 66 16.23 6.50 3.98
C ASP A 66 16.16 6.64 2.45
N GLU A 67 16.58 7.78 1.93
CA GLU A 67 16.60 8.07 0.49
C GLU A 67 17.57 7.17 -0.29
N ALA A 68 18.68 6.76 0.32
CA ALA A 68 19.61 5.85 -0.32
C ALA A 68 19.02 4.44 -0.49
N ALA A 69 18.26 3.97 0.52
CA ALA A 69 17.55 2.69 0.44
C ALA A 69 16.45 2.71 -0.63
N ILE A 70 15.72 3.85 -0.79
CA ILE A 70 14.72 4.02 -1.85
C ILE A 70 15.40 4.00 -3.23
N ALA A 71 16.53 4.70 -3.39
CA ALA A 71 17.27 4.68 -4.66
C ALA A 71 17.75 3.27 -5.01
N ALA A 72 18.31 2.53 -4.03
CA ALA A 72 18.75 1.15 -4.20
C ALA A 72 17.58 0.19 -4.55
N MET A 73 16.38 0.41 -3.99
CA MET A 73 15.17 -0.34 -4.34
C MET A 73 14.80 -0.19 -5.82
N ILE A 74 14.86 1.03 -6.35
CA ILE A 74 14.56 1.30 -7.77
C ILE A 74 15.64 0.69 -8.67
N GLU A 75 16.92 0.84 -8.31
CA GLU A 75 18.05 0.25 -9.03
C GLU A 75 17.96 -1.29 -9.07
N PHE A 76 17.72 -1.92 -7.93
CA PHE A 76 17.47 -3.38 -7.85
C PHE A 76 16.33 -3.82 -8.78
N SER A 77 15.23 -3.07 -8.81
CA SER A 77 14.08 -3.38 -9.68
C SER A 77 14.49 -3.34 -11.16
N HIS A 78 15.29 -2.34 -11.53
CA HIS A 78 15.80 -2.20 -12.89
C HIS A 78 16.80 -3.32 -13.25
N GLU A 79 17.79 -3.57 -12.42
CA GLU A 79 18.80 -4.62 -12.63
C GLU A 79 18.16 -6.01 -12.78
N LYS A 80 17.13 -6.29 -11.95
CA LYS A 80 16.48 -7.60 -11.93
C LYS A 80 15.58 -7.86 -13.13
N PHE A 81 14.85 -6.83 -13.59
CA PHE A 81 13.77 -7.00 -14.56
C PHE A 81 13.84 -6.03 -15.76
N ASN A 82 14.73 -5.06 -15.74
CA ASN A 82 14.89 -4.00 -16.75
C ASN A 82 13.62 -3.20 -17.04
N ARG A 83 12.62 -3.27 -16.15
CA ARG A 83 11.35 -2.53 -16.23
C ARG A 83 10.63 -2.53 -14.89
N LEU A 84 9.70 -1.58 -14.73
CA LEU A 84 8.74 -1.50 -13.65
C LEU A 84 7.44 -0.93 -14.23
N ASP A 85 6.32 -1.65 -14.07
CA ASP A 85 5.03 -1.31 -14.68
C ASP A 85 3.99 -0.91 -13.65
N CYS A 86 4.01 -1.58 -12.51
CA CYS A 86 2.98 -1.53 -11.49
C CYS A 86 3.63 -1.25 -10.14
N ILE A 87 3.12 -0.26 -9.40
CA ILE A 87 3.67 0.09 -8.09
C ILE A 87 2.53 0.17 -7.08
N CYS A 88 2.70 -0.48 -5.94
CA CYS A 88 1.80 -0.35 -4.81
C CYS A 88 2.56 0.18 -3.59
N ASN A 89 2.33 1.42 -3.23
CA ASN A 89 2.85 2.07 -2.04
C ASN A 89 1.94 1.75 -0.85
N ASN A 90 2.30 0.70 -0.09
CA ASN A 90 1.50 0.22 1.04
C ASN A 90 2.17 0.49 2.40
N ALA A 91 3.48 0.60 2.48
CA ALA A 91 4.18 0.81 3.75
C ALA A 91 3.63 2.02 4.53
N ALA A 92 3.30 1.80 5.78
CA ALA A 92 2.80 2.83 6.70
C ALA A 92 2.97 2.38 8.15
N ALA A 93 3.00 3.33 9.07
CA ALA A 93 2.92 3.07 10.50
C ALA A 93 2.01 4.08 11.18
N SER A 94 1.40 3.67 12.29
CA SER A 94 0.73 4.54 13.25
C SER A 94 1.46 4.42 14.58
N LYS A 95 1.88 5.54 15.13
CA LYS A 95 2.49 5.65 16.45
C LYS A 95 1.65 6.60 17.30
N GLY A 96 1.59 6.33 18.61
CA GLY A 96 0.81 7.14 19.52
C GLY A 96 -0.69 7.05 19.23
N ILE A 97 -1.41 6.21 19.96
CA ILE A 97 -2.88 6.13 19.93
C ILE A 97 -3.39 6.78 21.20
N GLY A 98 -4.34 7.71 21.08
CA GLY A 98 -4.91 8.39 22.24
C GLY A 98 -5.50 9.77 21.91
N PRO A 99 -5.97 10.51 22.93
CA PRO A 99 -6.45 11.89 22.76
C PRO A 99 -5.37 12.78 22.17
N VAL A 100 -5.77 13.72 21.31
CA VAL A 100 -4.83 14.56 20.53
C VAL A 100 -3.86 15.36 21.42
N GLU A 101 -4.30 15.79 22.58
CA GLU A 101 -3.50 16.54 23.55
C GLU A 101 -2.42 15.71 24.25
N ASN A 102 -2.47 14.37 24.14
CA ASN A 102 -1.52 13.46 24.78
C ASN A 102 -0.48 12.86 23.82
N TYR A 103 -0.50 13.24 22.54
CA TYR A 103 0.50 12.73 21.59
C TYR A 103 1.90 13.24 21.92
N ALA A 104 2.86 12.35 22.02
CA ALA A 104 4.27 12.73 22.01
C ALA A 104 4.68 13.22 20.62
N LEU A 105 5.51 14.26 20.57
CA LEU A 105 5.96 14.83 19.29
C LEU A 105 6.73 13.80 18.44
N GLU A 106 7.47 12.91 19.09
CA GLU A 106 8.22 11.83 18.47
C GLU A 106 7.30 10.84 17.75
N ASP A 107 6.15 10.50 18.34
CA ASP A 107 5.15 9.62 17.72
C ASP A 107 4.46 10.28 16.53
N VAL A 108 4.16 11.59 16.65
CA VAL A 108 3.65 12.40 15.54
C VAL A 108 4.62 12.36 14.37
N GLN A 109 5.91 12.68 14.64
CA GLN A 109 6.94 12.71 13.61
C GLN A 109 7.14 11.34 12.96
N ALA A 110 7.27 10.27 13.75
CA ALA A 110 7.45 8.91 13.24
C ALA A 110 6.27 8.46 12.36
N THR A 111 5.03 8.84 12.71
CA THR A 111 3.83 8.55 11.91
C THR A 111 3.86 9.30 10.58
N LEU A 112 4.19 10.60 10.60
CA LEU A 112 4.31 11.42 9.39
C LEU A 112 5.45 10.92 8.49
N ASP A 113 6.60 10.60 9.08
CA ASP A 113 7.79 10.21 8.32
C ASP A 113 7.54 8.94 7.52
N LEU A 114 6.97 7.89 8.11
CA LEU A 114 6.74 6.64 7.37
C LEU A 114 5.45 6.68 6.54
N THR A 115 4.37 7.29 7.05
CA THR A 115 3.07 7.21 6.35
C THR A 115 2.94 8.21 5.21
N PHE A 116 3.59 9.37 5.29
CA PHE A 116 3.49 10.42 4.28
C PHE A 116 4.84 10.76 3.64
N THR A 117 5.87 11.12 4.43
CA THR A 117 7.15 11.59 3.88
C THR A 117 7.86 10.50 3.09
N ALA A 118 7.91 9.27 3.60
CA ALA A 118 8.47 8.12 2.90
C ALA A 118 7.73 7.82 1.60
N LEU A 119 6.39 7.82 1.62
CA LEU A 119 5.57 7.64 0.41
C LEU A 119 5.88 8.74 -0.62
N TRP A 120 5.98 10.00 -0.21
CA TRP A 120 6.34 11.09 -1.12
C TRP A 120 7.74 10.89 -1.74
N LYS A 121 8.74 10.47 -0.96
CA LYS A 121 10.09 10.14 -1.45
C LYS A 121 10.07 8.95 -2.43
N CYS A 122 9.31 7.90 -2.13
CA CYS A 122 9.11 6.77 -3.04
C CYS A 122 8.51 7.25 -4.36
N LEU A 123 7.40 7.99 -4.33
CA LEU A 123 6.79 8.55 -5.54
C LEU A 123 7.77 9.41 -6.35
N GLN A 124 8.63 10.19 -5.69
CA GLN A 124 9.64 10.99 -6.39
C GLN A 124 10.63 10.11 -7.18
N ALA A 125 11.15 9.05 -6.56
CA ALA A 125 12.09 8.12 -7.19
C ALA A 125 11.42 7.30 -8.31
N GLU A 126 10.23 6.76 -8.02
CA GLU A 126 9.40 6.00 -8.96
C GLU A 126 9.06 6.81 -10.22
N ILE A 127 8.59 8.04 -10.04
CA ILE A 127 8.21 8.93 -11.15
C ILE A 127 9.43 9.32 -11.99
N LYS A 128 10.58 9.58 -11.37
CA LYS A 128 11.83 9.84 -12.11
C LYS A 128 12.18 8.64 -12.99
N TYR A 129 12.12 7.43 -12.44
CA TYR A 129 12.38 6.18 -13.15
C TYR A 129 11.39 5.98 -14.30
N LEU A 130 10.09 6.04 -14.03
CA LEU A 130 9.03 5.81 -15.03
C LEU A 130 9.09 6.83 -16.18
N LYS A 131 9.34 8.11 -15.87
CA LYS A 131 9.51 9.14 -16.92
C LYS A 131 10.74 8.94 -17.78
N HIS A 132 11.84 8.44 -17.19
CA HIS A 132 13.08 8.16 -17.92
C HIS A 132 12.89 7.02 -18.92
N HIS A 133 12.18 5.96 -18.54
CA HIS A 133 11.98 4.77 -19.37
C HIS A 133 10.78 4.90 -20.34
N GLY A 134 9.84 5.80 -20.08
CA GLY A 134 8.75 6.14 -21.00
C GLY A 134 7.66 5.08 -21.18
N ASN A 135 7.70 3.99 -20.43
CA ASN A 135 6.69 2.93 -20.50
C ASN A 135 5.38 3.36 -19.77
N PRO A 136 4.20 2.93 -20.27
CA PRO A 136 2.96 3.07 -19.51
C PRO A 136 3.06 2.37 -18.16
N ALA A 137 2.57 3.02 -17.10
CA ALA A 137 2.64 2.49 -15.76
C ALA A 137 1.40 2.84 -14.93
N SER A 138 1.19 2.12 -13.83
CA SER A 138 0.13 2.40 -12.87
C SER A 138 0.66 2.35 -11.44
N ILE A 139 0.30 3.36 -10.64
CA ILE A 139 0.66 3.49 -9.23
C ILE A 139 -0.62 3.44 -8.40
N VAL A 140 -0.61 2.63 -7.34
CA VAL A 140 -1.68 2.59 -6.33
C VAL A 140 -1.06 2.90 -4.95
N ASN A 141 -1.59 3.92 -4.29
CA ASN A 141 -1.22 4.27 -2.92
C ASN A 141 -2.26 3.71 -1.95
N ILE A 142 -1.83 3.01 -0.90
CA ILE A 142 -2.75 2.53 0.13
C ILE A 142 -3.01 3.65 1.15
N SER A 143 -4.25 4.13 1.14
CA SER A 143 -4.79 5.10 2.07
C SER A 143 -5.46 4.40 3.27
N SER A 144 -6.57 4.92 3.75
CA SER A 144 -7.42 4.36 4.81
C SER A 144 -8.80 5.02 4.77
N ASN A 145 -9.84 4.33 5.20
CA ASN A 145 -11.16 4.94 5.39
C ASN A 145 -11.12 6.06 6.46
N SER A 146 -10.18 5.99 7.42
CA SER A 146 -9.95 7.07 8.39
C SER A 146 -9.57 8.40 7.75
N ALA A 147 -9.04 8.37 6.53
CA ALA A 147 -8.74 9.57 5.74
C ALA A 147 -9.99 10.29 5.19
N LEU A 148 -11.14 9.61 5.17
CA LEU A 148 -12.38 10.11 4.60
C LEU A 148 -13.32 10.69 5.67
N THR A 149 -13.32 10.11 6.87
CA THR A 149 -14.28 10.42 7.94
C THR A 149 -13.62 10.96 9.21
N GLY A 150 -12.27 10.97 9.28
CA GLY A 150 -11.53 11.15 10.51
C GLY A 150 -11.57 9.89 11.39
N TYR A 151 -10.70 9.84 12.40
CA TYR A 151 -10.66 8.68 13.31
C TYR A 151 -10.26 9.14 14.71
N ALA A 152 -11.18 9.03 15.66
CA ALA A 152 -10.91 9.39 17.05
C ALA A 152 -9.73 8.57 17.60
N PHE A 153 -8.93 9.20 18.44
CA PHE A 153 -7.75 8.62 19.08
C PHE A 153 -6.61 8.15 18.11
N ASN A 154 -6.76 8.38 16.80
CA ASN A 154 -5.71 8.13 15.81
C ASN A 154 -5.63 9.26 14.75
N SER A 155 -5.73 10.50 15.22
CA SER A 155 -5.89 11.70 14.40
C SER A 155 -4.71 11.97 13.47
N ILE A 156 -3.47 11.72 13.91
CA ILE A 156 -2.27 11.97 13.09
C ILE A 156 -2.18 10.99 11.92
N TYR A 157 -2.48 9.71 12.18
CA TYR A 157 -2.54 8.73 11.10
C TYR A 157 -3.65 9.07 10.09
N ALA A 158 -4.85 9.41 10.57
CA ALA A 158 -5.95 9.82 9.71
C ALA A 158 -5.59 11.04 8.84
N ALA A 159 -4.97 12.06 9.43
CA ALA A 159 -4.47 13.23 8.72
C ALA A 159 -3.40 12.88 7.69
N SER A 160 -2.44 12.00 8.03
CA SER A 160 -1.41 11.51 7.10
C SER A 160 -2.03 10.81 5.89
N LYS A 161 -3.04 9.95 6.12
CA LYS A 161 -3.75 9.24 5.05
C LYS A 161 -4.63 10.17 4.21
N ALA A 162 -5.20 11.24 4.79
CA ALA A 162 -5.87 12.29 4.03
C ALA A 162 -4.88 13.06 3.12
N ALA A 163 -3.66 13.31 3.60
CA ALA A 163 -2.59 13.87 2.80
C ALA A 163 -2.19 12.95 1.64
N VAL A 164 -2.14 11.62 1.85
CA VAL A 164 -1.92 10.62 0.78
C VAL A 164 -3.01 10.72 -0.29
N ASN A 165 -4.28 10.89 0.08
CA ASN A 165 -5.38 11.04 -0.87
C ASN A 165 -5.19 12.27 -1.76
N ASN A 166 -4.88 13.44 -1.16
CA ASN A 166 -4.66 14.67 -1.92
C ASN A 166 -3.42 14.59 -2.80
N LEU A 167 -2.32 14.03 -2.28
CA LEU A 167 -1.09 13.81 -3.05
C LEU A 167 -1.36 12.90 -4.27
N THR A 168 -2.12 11.82 -4.10
CA THR A 168 -2.53 10.92 -5.20
C THR A 168 -3.23 11.68 -6.31
N GLN A 169 -4.20 12.53 -5.98
CA GLN A 169 -4.93 13.34 -6.96
C GLN A 169 -4.04 14.37 -7.67
N SER A 170 -3.13 14.99 -6.93
CA SER A 170 -2.20 15.98 -7.48
C SER A 170 -1.23 15.33 -8.47
N VAL A 171 -0.61 14.22 -8.07
CA VAL A 171 0.33 13.45 -8.90
C VAL A 171 -0.36 12.86 -10.13
N ALA A 172 -1.62 12.40 -10.01
CA ALA A 172 -2.40 11.93 -11.15
C ALA A 172 -2.57 13.01 -12.23
N LYS A 173 -2.83 14.27 -11.82
CA LYS A 173 -2.95 15.41 -12.76
C LYS A 173 -1.61 15.70 -13.46
N GLU A 174 -0.49 15.58 -12.74
CA GLU A 174 0.86 15.82 -13.30
C GLU A 174 1.26 14.75 -14.33
N LEU A 175 0.80 13.49 -14.13
CA LEU A 175 1.27 12.32 -14.88
C LEU A 175 0.30 11.86 -15.98
N ALA A 176 -0.93 12.37 -16.04
CA ALA A 176 -1.96 11.93 -16.98
C ALA A 176 -1.48 11.90 -18.44
N ARG A 177 -0.72 12.92 -18.88
CA ARG A 177 -0.18 13.01 -20.25
C ARG A 177 1.09 12.15 -20.49
N LYS A 178 1.53 11.41 -19.47
CA LYS A 178 2.71 10.52 -19.52
C LYS A 178 2.33 9.04 -19.56
N ASN A 179 1.05 8.74 -19.74
CA ASN A 179 0.51 7.37 -19.66
C ASN A 179 0.82 6.68 -18.32
N ILE A 180 0.88 7.45 -17.24
CA ILE A 180 1.03 6.95 -15.89
C ILE A 180 -0.24 7.27 -15.12
N ARG A 181 -0.97 6.24 -14.67
CA ARG A 181 -2.16 6.37 -13.84
C ARG A 181 -1.76 6.31 -12.37
N VAL A 182 -2.43 7.10 -11.53
CA VAL A 182 -2.18 7.12 -10.09
C VAL A 182 -3.52 7.13 -9.37
N ASN A 183 -3.78 6.12 -8.53
CA ASN A 183 -5.00 6.00 -7.75
C ASN A 183 -4.69 5.65 -6.29
N ALA A 184 -5.67 5.73 -5.42
CA ALA A 184 -5.56 5.22 -4.06
C ALA A 184 -6.66 4.21 -3.75
N VAL A 185 -6.33 3.24 -2.89
CA VAL A 185 -7.30 2.36 -2.24
C VAL A 185 -7.37 2.75 -0.77
N SER A 186 -8.59 2.89 -0.25
CA SER A 186 -8.88 3.21 1.15
C SER A 186 -9.49 1.98 1.84
N PRO A 187 -8.67 1.13 2.50
CA PRO A 187 -9.17 -0.01 3.23
C PRO A 187 -9.98 0.40 4.47
N GLY A 188 -10.97 -0.44 4.83
CA GLY A 188 -11.55 -0.47 6.15
C GLY A 188 -10.70 -1.27 7.13
N THR A 189 -11.34 -1.87 8.13
CA THR A 189 -10.66 -2.80 9.05
C THR A 189 -10.37 -4.12 8.33
N ILE A 190 -9.08 -4.47 8.23
CA ILE A 190 -8.58 -5.65 7.52
C ILE A 190 -7.89 -6.60 8.50
N ASN A 191 -8.11 -7.90 8.34
CA ASN A 191 -7.60 -8.99 9.15
C ASN A 191 -6.07 -9.16 9.02
N THR A 192 -5.33 -8.25 9.65
CA THR A 192 -3.86 -8.22 9.64
C THR A 192 -3.29 -8.70 10.99
N PRO A 193 -2.00 -9.07 11.05
CA PRO A 193 -1.36 -9.38 12.33
C PRO A 193 -1.48 -8.27 13.38
N GLY A 194 -1.48 -6.99 12.97
CA GLY A 194 -1.69 -5.86 13.88
C GLY A 194 -3.10 -5.81 14.46
N VAL A 195 -4.12 -6.03 13.62
CA VAL A 195 -5.52 -6.06 14.05
C VAL A 195 -5.80 -7.29 14.93
N LYS A 196 -5.20 -8.44 14.63
CA LYS A 196 -5.31 -9.64 15.49
C LYS A 196 -4.76 -9.39 16.89
N ARG A 197 -3.56 -8.81 17.01
CA ARG A 197 -2.99 -8.42 18.32
C ARG A 197 -3.89 -7.45 19.08
N TYR A 198 -4.44 -6.45 18.39
CA TYR A 198 -5.38 -5.52 19.00
C TYR A 198 -6.63 -6.22 19.56
N PHE A 199 -7.16 -7.24 18.88
CA PHE A 199 -8.29 -8.03 19.39
C PHE A 199 -7.92 -8.95 20.56
N GLU A 200 -6.66 -9.38 20.65
CA GLU A 200 -6.15 -10.12 21.82
C GLU A 200 -6.06 -9.20 23.06
N GLU A 201 -5.67 -7.95 22.87
CA GLU A 201 -5.59 -6.92 23.92
C GLU A 201 -6.97 -6.39 24.31
N GLU A 202 -7.85 -6.17 23.32
CA GLU A 202 -9.19 -5.58 23.47
C GLU A 202 -10.25 -6.44 22.78
N PRO A 203 -10.68 -7.57 23.35
CA PRO A 203 -11.62 -8.51 22.71
C PRO A 203 -12.96 -7.87 22.31
N SER A 204 -13.43 -6.86 23.07
CA SER A 204 -14.67 -6.14 22.77
C SER A 204 -14.61 -5.29 21.50
N ALA A 205 -13.40 -4.91 21.06
CA ALA A 205 -13.20 -4.11 19.87
C ALA A 205 -13.55 -4.88 18.59
N LYS A 206 -13.39 -6.21 18.59
CA LYS A 206 -13.71 -7.05 17.42
C LYS A 206 -15.15 -6.89 16.98
N GLU A 207 -16.10 -7.10 17.90
CA GLU A 207 -17.53 -6.99 17.60
C GLU A 207 -17.91 -5.56 17.19
N ALA A 208 -17.31 -4.55 17.81
CA ALA A 208 -17.55 -3.14 17.47
C ALA A 208 -17.08 -2.83 16.03
N LEU A 209 -15.89 -3.30 15.64
CA LEU A 209 -15.34 -3.09 14.30
C LEU A 209 -16.07 -3.91 13.22
N GLU A 210 -16.52 -5.11 13.53
CA GLU A 210 -17.40 -5.88 12.64
C GLU A 210 -18.73 -5.17 12.42
N LYS A 211 -19.33 -4.60 13.48
CA LYS A 211 -20.58 -3.83 13.40
C LYS A 211 -20.44 -2.50 12.68
N SER A 212 -19.26 -1.91 12.64
CA SER A 212 -19.01 -0.65 11.92
C SER A 212 -19.06 -0.84 10.39
N SER A 213 -18.84 -2.04 9.89
CA SER A 213 -19.01 -2.39 8.48
C SER A 213 -20.46 -2.76 8.18
N LEU A 214 -21.02 -2.27 7.07
CA LEU A 214 -22.34 -2.69 6.58
C LEU A 214 -22.39 -4.18 6.26
N LEU A 215 -21.26 -4.77 5.83
CA LEU A 215 -21.12 -6.20 5.57
C LEU A 215 -20.95 -7.05 6.84
N ARG A 216 -20.90 -6.41 8.03
CA ARG A 216 -20.83 -7.05 9.35
C ARG A 216 -19.66 -8.02 9.53
N ARG A 217 -18.55 -7.72 8.91
CA ARG A 217 -17.27 -8.43 9.05
C ARG A 217 -16.10 -7.50 8.80
N ILE A 218 -14.92 -7.91 9.23
CA ILE A 218 -13.66 -7.32 8.75
C ILE A 218 -13.30 -7.91 7.38
N GLY A 219 -12.51 -7.17 6.61
CA GLY A 219 -12.02 -7.61 5.29
C GLY A 219 -10.76 -8.48 5.42
N GLU A 220 -10.44 -9.20 4.35
CA GLU A 220 -9.19 -9.94 4.24
C GLU A 220 -8.19 -9.18 3.37
N PRO A 221 -6.86 -9.34 3.60
CA PRO A 221 -5.82 -8.68 2.81
C PRO A 221 -5.97 -8.87 1.30
N GLU A 222 -6.38 -10.05 0.87
CA GLU A 222 -6.58 -10.40 -0.53
C GLU A 222 -7.70 -9.58 -1.19
N GLU A 223 -8.74 -9.17 -0.44
CA GLU A 223 -9.81 -8.31 -0.97
C GLU A 223 -9.28 -6.91 -1.35
N ILE A 224 -8.27 -6.42 -0.61
CA ILE A 224 -7.54 -5.20 -1.00
C ILE A 224 -6.67 -5.48 -2.23
N GLY A 225 -6.01 -6.65 -2.24
CA GLY A 225 -5.18 -7.10 -3.35
C GLY A 225 -5.92 -7.13 -4.69
N GLU A 226 -7.17 -7.61 -4.71
CA GLU A 226 -8.00 -7.66 -5.93
C GLU A 226 -8.30 -6.27 -6.50
N MET A 227 -8.63 -5.31 -5.64
CA MET A 227 -8.83 -3.92 -6.09
C MET A 227 -7.52 -3.30 -6.60
N VAL A 228 -6.40 -3.56 -5.92
CA VAL A 228 -5.08 -3.11 -6.37
C VAL A 228 -4.74 -3.72 -7.73
N ALA A 229 -4.93 -5.03 -7.92
CA ALA A 229 -4.69 -5.71 -9.19
C ALA A 229 -5.54 -5.12 -10.33
N PHE A 230 -6.83 -4.86 -10.07
CA PHE A 230 -7.71 -4.18 -11.03
C PHE A 230 -7.18 -2.79 -11.42
N LEU A 231 -6.82 -1.97 -10.43
CA LEU A 231 -6.33 -0.60 -10.68
C LEU A 231 -4.95 -0.57 -11.36
N LEU A 232 -4.13 -1.58 -11.17
CA LEU A 232 -2.83 -1.70 -11.85
C LEU A 232 -2.97 -2.24 -13.28
N SER A 233 -4.06 -2.93 -13.61
CA SER A 233 -4.30 -3.55 -14.91
C SER A 233 -4.83 -2.58 -15.97
N GLU A 234 -4.81 -3.00 -17.23
CA GLU A 234 -5.40 -2.26 -18.36
C GLU A 234 -6.94 -2.16 -18.30
N ARG A 235 -7.59 -2.99 -17.48
CA ARG A 235 -9.05 -2.94 -17.26
C ARG A 235 -9.51 -1.64 -16.63
N SER A 236 -8.61 -0.93 -15.96
CA SER A 236 -8.84 0.39 -15.36
C SER A 236 -8.18 1.53 -16.14
N SER A 237 -7.98 1.35 -17.45
CA SER A 237 -7.25 2.30 -18.32
C SER A 237 -7.82 3.73 -18.31
N PHE A 238 -9.09 3.90 -17.95
CA PHE A 238 -9.73 5.23 -17.85
C PHE A 238 -9.95 5.70 -16.40
N ILE A 239 -9.25 5.07 -15.43
CA ILE A 239 -9.34 5.41 -13.99
C ILE A 239 -8.00 5.99 -13.55
N THR A 240 -7.99 7.27 -13.17
CA THR A 240 -6.83 7.96 -12.56
C THR A 240 -7.30 9.05 -11.60
N GLY A 241 -6.53 9.30 -10.55
CA GLY A 241 -6.85 10.30 -9.52
C GLY A 241 -7.99 9.89 -8.58
N GLN A 242 -8.40 8.62 -8.58
CA GLN A 242 -9.51 8.14 -7.76
C GLN A 242 -9.03 7.61 -6.40
N ILE A 243 -9.87 7.81 -5.38
CA ILE A 243 -9.74 7.24 -4.05
C ILE A 243 -10.88 6.25 -3.89
N ILE A 244 -10.56 4.95 -3.91
CA ILE A 244 -11.58 3.89 -3.92
C ILE A 244 -11.63 3.21 -2.56
N SER A 245 -12.77 3.28 -1.89
CA SER A 245 -13.00 2.59 -0.62
C SER A 245 -13.21 1.09 -0.84
N VAL A 246 -12.49 0.27 -0.06
CA VAL A 246 -12.66 -1.17 0.06
C VAL A 246 -12.78 -1.48 1.55
N ASP A 247 -13.94 -1.20 2.12
CA ASP A 247 -14.13 -1.06 3.55
C ASP A 247 -15.42 -1.69 4.08
N GLY A 248 -16.09 -2.48 3.25
CA GLY A 248 -17.36 -3.10 3.61
C GLY A 248 -18.48 -2.11 3.91
N GLY A 249 -18.36 -0.87 3.41
CA GLY A 249 -19.32 0.22 3.62
C GLY A 249 -19.14 0.95 4.96
N SER A 250 -18.02 0.77 5.66
CA SER A 250 -17.83 1.41 6.98
C SER A 250 -17.73 2.94 6.91
N SER A 251 -17.30 3.51 5.79
CA SER A 251 -17.21 4.97 5.61
C SER A 251 -18.53 5.67 5.34
N ILE A 252 -19.60 4.92 5.07
CA ILE A 252 -20.96 5.43 4.79
C ILE A 252 -22.03 4.90 5.76
N ASN A 253 -21.60 4.22 6.81
CA ASN A 253 -22.49 3.64 7.85
C ASN A 253 -22.84 4.68 8.93
#